data_650b00cc12106fc8fe8184631dc52674
#
_entry.id   650b00cc12106fc8fe8184631dc52674
#
_cell.length_a   1.000
_cell.length_b   1.000
_cell.length_c   1.000
_cell.angle_alpha   90.00
_cell.angle_beta   90.00
_cell.angle_gamma   90.00
#
_symmetry.space_group_name_H-M   'P 1'
#
loop_
_entity.id
_entity.type
_entity.pdbx_description
1 polymer ?
#
loop_
_entity_poly.entity_id
_entity_poly.type
_entity_poly.pdbx_seq_one_letter_code
_entity_poly.pdbx_strand_id
1 'polypeptide(L)'
;AGDPLLVVMAEPGASLASELRRLIPDLRAMVGDERRVLVGFDRGGWSPTLFADLYAAGFDTLTWRKGATCDVAEDMFAEHSYTDEHGRTHAWVLADTDVELEIGDGPRAGEVFAMRQISLPDPARTRQMHILTTSRDLSAGEVRYRMGSRWRQENHYRYARMHFDLDSHDTYRTNHDDG
;
A
#
# COMPACT_ATOMS: atom_id res chain seq x y z
N ALA A 1 4.70 13.98 -8.69
CA ALA A 1 5.74 12.95 -8.54
C ALA A 1 6.25 13.03 -7.11
N GLY A 2 6.40 11.88 -6.43
CA GLY A 2 6.97 11.86 -5.07
C GLY A 2 8.49 11.69 -5.16
N ASP A 3 9.22 12.52 -4.45
CA ASP A 3 10.67 12.37 -4.33
C ASP A 3 11.00 11.36 -3.22
N PRO A 4 12.07 10.55 -3.37
CA PRO A 4 12.48 9.63 -2.32
C PRO A 4 13.02 10.42 -1.12
N LEU A 5 12.46 10.15 0.07
CA LEU A 5 12.88 10.78 1.33
C LEU A 5 13.86 9.91 2.13
N LEU A 6 13.78 8.60 1.94
CA LEU A 6 14.57 7.62 2.67
C LEU A 6 14.83 6.40 1.79
N VAL A 7 16.04 5.90 1.84
CA VAL A 7 16.42 4.60 1.25
C VAL A 7 16.89 3.69 2.38
N VAL A 8 16.32 2.50 2.46
CA VAL A 8 16.67 1.51 3.46
C VAL A 8 17.15 0.25 2.76
N MET A 9 18.31 -0.23 3.16
CA MET A 9 18.84 -1.51 2.72
C MET A 9 18.27 -2.61 3.62
N ALA A 10 17.59 -3.58 3.02
CA ALA A 10 17.07 -4.75 3.72
C ALA A 10 17.94 -5.98 3.42
N GLU A 11 18.00 -6.91 4.35
CA GLU A 11 18.66 -8.19 4.12
C GLU A 11 17.96 -8.99 3.01
N PRO A 12 18.71 -9.77 2.20
CA PRO A 12 18.11 -10.62 1.20
C PRO A 12 17.06 -11.57 1.80
N GLY A 13 15.85 -11.53 1.25
CA GLY A 13 14.73 -12.34 1.73
C GLY A 13 13.94 -11.74 2.90
N ALA A 14 14.28 -10.54 3.37
CA ALA A 14 13.48 -9.84 4.37
C ALA A 14 12.05 -9.57 3.87
N SER A 15 11.06 -9.76 4.74
CA SER A 15 9.68 -9.45 4.37
C SER A 15 9.44 -7.95 4.44
N LEU A 16 8.77 -7.39 3.43
CA LEU A 16 8.40 -5.97 3.40
C LEU A 16 7.59 -5.57 4.66
N ALA A 17 6.71 -6.44 5.14
CA ALA A 17 5.92 -6.18 6.34
C ALA A 17 6.81 -6.05 7.59
N SER A 18 7.82 -6.90 7.73
CA SER A 18 8.78 -6.84 8.85
C SER A 18 9.64 -5.58 8.78
N GLU A 19 10.11 -5.23 7.59
CA GLU A 19 10.91 -4.02 7.39
C GLU A 19 10.10 -2.74 7.67
N LEU A 20 8.87 -2.65 7.15
CA LEU A 20 8.00 -1.52 7.43
C LEU A 20 7.71 -1.38 8.94
N ARG A 21 7.48 -2.50 9.63
CA ARG A 21 7.26 -2.47 11.09
C ARG A 21 8.49 -1.93 11.82
N ARG A 22 9.68 -2.36 11.43
CA ARG A 22 10.94 -1.89 12.00
C ARG A 22 11.15 -0.38 11.80
N LEU A 23 10.65 0.16 10.69
CA LEU A 23 10.80 1.58 10.33
C LEU A 23 9.75 2.51 10.97
N ILE A 24 8.72 1.99 11.63
CA ILE A 24 7.65 2.83 12.22
C ILE A 24 8.21 3.93 13.13
N PRO A 25 9.16 3.67 14.07
CA PRO A 25 9.73 4.72 14.92
C PRO A 25 10.46 5.79 14.12
N ASP A 26 11.25 5.39 13.12
CA ASP A 26 12.04 6.32 12.30
C ASP A 26 11.11 7.20 11.45
N LEU A 27 10.09 6.59 10.84
CA LEU A 27 9.06 7.33 10.10
C LEU A 27 8.34 8.34 11.01
N ARG A 28 8.02 7.94 12.24
CA ARG A 28 7.37 8.85 13.20
C ARG A 28 8.29 10.00 13.59
N ALA A 29 9.58 9.73 13.83
CA ALA A 29 10.55 10.77 14.11
C ALA A 29 10.71 11.77 12.94
N MET A 30 10.63 11.29 11.70
CA MET A 30 10.73 12.15 10.50
C MET A 30 9.51 13.06 10.29
N VAL A 31 8.30 12.55 10.53
CA VAL A 31 7.06 13.29 10.21
C VAL A 31 6.45 14.03 11.41
N GLY A 32 6.98 13.80 12.62
CA GLY A 32 6.46 14.36 13.88
C GLY A 32 5.14 13.70 14.32
N ASP A 33 4.68 14.00 15.54
CA ASP A 33 3.52 13.35 16.15
C ASP A 33 2.17 14.06 15.87
N GLU A 34 2.25 15.27 15.31
CA GLU A 34 1.12 16.20 15.19
C GLU A 34 0.06 15.77 14.17
N ARG A 35 0.39 14.89 13.23
CA ARG A 35 -0.51 14.53 12.11
C ARG A 35 -0.47 13.07 11.75
N ARG A 36 -1.61 12.55 11.28
CA ARG A 36 -1.66 11.26 10.61
C ARG A 36 -1.10 11.37 9.20
N VAL A 37 -0.32 10.39 8.80
CA VAL A 37 0.29 10.30 7.47
C VAL A 37 -0.14 9.00 6.81
N LEU A 38 -0.52 9.08 5.54
CA LEU A 38 -0.92 7.91 4.76
C LEU A 38 0.31 7.19 4.21
N VAL A 39 0.47 5.92 4.58
CA VAL A 39 1.51 5.02 4.08
C VAL A 39 0.91 4.07 3.04
N GLY A 40 1.34 4.23 1.80
CA GLY A 40 0.90 3.39 0.68
C GLY A 40 1.95 2.34 0.32
N PHE A 41 1.55 1.07 0.19
CA PHE A 41 2.42 -0.03 -0.22
C PHE A 41 1.68 -1.08 -1.05
N ASP A 42 2.43 -1.96 -1.69
CA ASP A 42 1.88 -3.04 -2.50
C ASP A 42 1.44 -4.25 -1.67
N ARG A 43 1.03 -5.32 -2.37
CA ARG A 43 0.62 -6.57 -1.73
C ARG A 43 1.74 -7.28 -0.97
N GLY A 44 3.00 -6.91 -1.17
CA GLY A 44 4.15 -7.45 -0.43
C GLY A 44 4.11 -7.07 1.05
N GLY A 45 3.55 -5.91 1.38
CA GLY A 45 3.35 -5.45 2.76
C GLY A 45 2.07 -5.98 3.43
N TRP A 46 1.39 -6.97 2.86
CA TRP A 46 0.14 -7.48 3.42
C TRP A 46 0.34 -8.15 4.78
N SER A 47 -0.12 -7.49 5.83
CA SER A 47 -0.15 -8.03 7.19
C SER A 47 -1.16 -7.23 8.02
N PRO A 48 -2.28 -7.84 8.48
CA PRO A 48 -3.22 -7.17 9.40
C PRO A 48 -2.55 -6.67 10.68
N THR A 49 -1.52 -7.38 11.17
CA THR A 49 -0.71 -6.95 12.31
C THR A 49 0.04 -5.65 11.99
N LEU A 50 0.69 -5.56 10.83
CA LEU A 50 1.35 -4.32 10.40
C LEU A 50 0.36 -3.16 10.27
N PHE A 51 -0.85 -3.41 9.74
CA PHE A 51 -1.87 -2.34 9.60
C PHE A 51 -2.29 -1.80 10.96
N ALA A 52 -2.49 -2.69 11.94
CA ALA A 52 -2.81 -2.32 13.31
C ALA A 52 -1.66 -1.56 14.00
N ASP A 53 -0.41 -1.99 13.80
CA ASP A 53 0.78 -1.34 14.36
C ASP A 53 0.97 0.07 13.77
N LEU A 54 0.85 0.21 12.45
CA LEU A 54 0.89 1.52 11.77
C LEU A 54 -0.21 2.45 12.28
N TYR A 55 -1.44 1.94 12.40
CA TYR A 55 -2.58 2.72 12.89
C TYR A 55 -2.37 3.19 14.33
N ALA A 56 -1.89 2.32 15.20
CA ALA A 56 -1.54 2.64 16.59
C ALA A 56 -0.43 3.70 16.68
N ALA A 57 0.52 3.67 15.73
CA ALA A 57 1.59 4.66 15.63
C ALA A 57 1.17 5.97 14.93
N GLY A 58 -0.11 6.17 14.63
CA GLY A 58 -0.63 7.40 14.02
C GLY A 58 -0.46 7.48 12.51
N PHE A 59 -0.28 6.35 11.83
CA PHE A 59 -0.27 6.27 10.36
C PHE A 59 -1.58 5.69 9.83
N ASP A 60 -2.03 6.19 8.69
CA ASP A 60 -3.03 5.51 7.89
C ASP A 60 -2.36 4.61 6.85
N THR A 61 -3.03 3.54 6.47
CA THR A 61 -2.55 2.59 5.47
C THR A 61 -3.38 2.65 4.20
N LEU A 62 -2.73 2.36 3.08
CA LEU A 62 -3.34 2.21 1.77
C LEU A 62 -2.67 1.06 1.02
N THR A 63 -3.42 -0.01 0.70
CA THR A 63 -2.87 -1.19 0.04
C THR A 63 -3.91 -1.95 -0.78
N TRP A 64 -3.46 -2.77 -1.73
CA TRP A 64 -4.32 -3.75 -2.38
C TRP A 64 -4.60 -4.93 -1.45
N ARG A 65 -5.86 -5.35 -1.37
CA ARG A 65 -6.24 -6.56 -0.64
C ARG A 65 -5.60 -7.80 -1.28
N LYS A 66 -5.06 -8.68 -0.44
CA LYS A 66 -4.47 -9.96 -0.83
C LYS A 66 -5.41 -11.11 -0.45
N GLY A 67 -5.38 -12.17 -1.25
CA GLY A 67 -6.14 -13.40 -0.98
C GLY A 67 -7.51 -13.43 -1.67
N ALA A 68 -8.20 -14.55 -1.51
CA ALA A 68 -9.57 -14.71 -1.96
C ALA A 68 -10.51 -13.91 -1.04
N THR A 69 -11.46 -13.22 -1.65
CA THR A 69 -12.47 -12.43 -0.94
C THR A 69 -13.83 -12.75 -1.50
N CYS A 70 -14.88 -12.50 -0.71
CA CYS A 70 -16.23 -12.45 -1.25
C CYS A 70 -16.41 -11.19 -2.06
N ASP A 71 -17.09 -11.28 -3.17
CA ASP A 71 -17.47 -10.13 -3.97
C ASP A 71 -18.49 -9.28 -3.21
N VAL A 72 -18.41 -7.96 -3.37
CA VAL A 72 -19.40 -7.01 -2.88
C VAL A 72 -20.61 -7.05 -3.83
N ALA A 73 -21.81 -6.97 -3.27
CA ALA A 73 -23.04 -6.98 -4.05
C ALA A 73 -23.11 -5.80 -5.03
N GLU A 74 -23.70 -6.04 -6.21
CA GLU A 74 -23.72 -5.05 -7.30
C GLU A 74 -24.44 -3.75 -6.93
N ASP A 75 -25.45 -3.82 -6.09
CA ASP A 75 -26.22 -2.67 -5.60
C ASP A 75 -25.45 -1.75 -4.64
N MET A 76 -24.30 -2.21 -4.16
CA MET A 76 -23.38 -1.39 -3.33
C MET A 76 -22.48 -0.47 -4.15
N PHE A 77 -22.42 -0.64 -5.48
CA PHE A 77 -21.60 0.19 -6.33
C PHE A 77 -22.30 1.47 -6.72
N ALA A 78 -21.60 2.59 -6.55
CA ALA A 78 -22.07 3.91 -6.92
C ALA A 78 -20.98 4.69 -7.67
N GLU A 79 -21.37 5.77 -8.34
CA GLU A 79 -20.43 6.68 -8.97
C GLU A 79 -19.73 7.53 -7.91
N HIS A 80 -18.40 7.55 -7.95
CA HIS A 80 -17.54 8.36 -7.11
C HIS A 80 -16.57 9.15 -7.97
N SER A 81 -16.31 10.39 -7.61
CA SER A 81 -15.38 11.25 -8.32
C SER A 81 -14.30 11.82 -7.39
N TYR A 82 -13.21 12.25 -8.00
CA TYR A 82 -12.13 12.98 -7.33
C TYR A 82 -11.49 13.94 -8.33
N THR A 83 -11.26 15.19 -7.91
CA THR A 83 -10.54 16.18 -8.70
C THR A 83 -9.10 16.27 -8.20
N ASP A 84 -8.15 16.01 -9.09
CA ASP A 84 -6.71 16.00 -8.76
C ASP A 84 -6.14 17.42 -8.61
N GLU A 85 -4.89 17.52 -8.19
CA GLU A 85 -4.14 18.77 -7.99
C GLU A 85 -3.96 19.61 -9.27
N HIS A 86 -4.26 19.03 -10.42
CA HIS A 86 -4.24 19.71 -11.72
C HIS A 86 -5.64 20.15 -12.19
N GLY A 87 -6.65 20.00 -11.33
CA GLY A 87 -8.04 20.35 -11.65
C GLY A 87 -8.75 19.35 -12.56
N ARG A 88 -8.17 18.14 -12.79
CA ARG A 88 -8.82 17.12 -13.61
C ARG A 88 -9.71 16.25 -12.75
N THR A 89 -10.96 16.12 -13.15
CA THR A 89 -11.92 15.24 -12.48
C THR A 89 -11.87 13.84 -13.06
N HIS A 90 -11.76 12.87 -12.17
CA HIS A 90 -11.78 11.44 -12.45
C HIS A 90 -13.06 10.86 -11.84
N ALA A 91 -13.71 9.93 -12.53
CA ALA A 91 -14.92 9.25 -12.06
C ALA A 91 -14.76 7.73 -12.19
N TRP A 92 -15.31 7.02 -11.20
CA TRP A 92 -15.30 5.55 -11.15
C TRP A 92 -16.59 5.05 -10.51
N VAL A 93 -16.99 3.85 -10.88
CA VAL A 93 -18.02 3.09 -10.17
C VAL A 93 -17.32 2.27 -9.09
N LEU A 94 -17.57 2.54 -7.82
CA LEU A 94 -16.89 1.94 -6.66
C LEU A 94 -17.92 1.54 -5.61
N ALA A 95 -17.62 0.50 -4.83
CA ALA A 95 -18.32 0.22 -3.60
C ALA A 95 -17.41 0.55 -2.41
N ASP A 96 -17.96 1.19 -1.39
CA ASP A 96 -17.28 1.66 -0.19
C ASP A 96 -17.88 0.97 1.03
N THR A 97 -17.16 0.05 1.63
CA THR A 97 -17.64 -0.84 2.69
C THR A 97 -16.63 -0.95 3.81
N ASP A 98 -17.07 -1.41 4.98
CA ASP A 98 -16.17 -1.82 6.05
C ASP A 98 -15.89 -3.32 5.98
N VAL A 99 -14.67 -3.70 6.38
CA VAL A 99 -14.25 -5.10 6.48
C VAL A 99 -13.47 -5.31 7.78
N GLU A 100 -13.55 -6.51 8.27
CA GLU A 100 -12.82 -6.96 9.45
C GLU A 100 -11.72 -7.93 9.01
N LEU A 101 -10.53 -7.76 9.55
CA LEU A 101 -9.38 -8.62 9.32
C LEU A 101 -8.91 -9.21 10.64
N GLU A 102 -8.74 -10.51 10.68
CA GLU A 102 -8.13 -11.17 11.85
C GLU A 102 -6.62 -10.88 11.87
N ILE A 103 -6.12 -10.49 13.04
CA ILE A 103 -4.68 -10.34 13.31
C ILE A 103 -4.11 -11.72 13.53
N GLY A 104 -3.24 -12.18 12.61
CA GLY A 104 -2.75 -13.55 12.58
C GLY A 104 -1.53 -13.82 13.46
N ASP A 105 -0.83 -12.77 13.93
CA ASP A 105 0.44 -12.93 14.65
C ASP A 105 0.67 -11.81 15.68
N GLY A 106 1.70 -11.99 16.53
CA GLY A 106 2.10 -11.02 17.54
C GLY A 106 1.23 -11.01 18.78
N PRO A 107 1.39 -10.00 19.66
CA PRO A 107 0.68 -9.90 20.93
C PRO A 107 -0.84 -9.74 20.79
N ARG A 108 -1.31 -9.33 19.63
CA ARG A 108 -2.73 -9.09 19.30
C ARG A 108 -3.34 -10.20 18.45
N ALA A 109 -2.66 -11.35 18.30
CA ALA A 109 -3.16 -12.48 17.52
C ALA A 109 -4.56 -12.92 17.99
N GLY A 110 -5.47 -13.11 17.02
CA GLY A 110 -6.89 -13.42 17.28
C GLY A 110 -7.80 -12.20 17.49
N GLU A 111 -7.24 -11.00 17.62
CA GLU A 111 -8.05 -9.78 17.57
C GLU A 111 -8.51 -9.47 16.13
N VAL A 112 -9.58 -8.70 16.06
CA VAL A 112 -10.13 -8.21 14.78
C VAL A 112 -9.76 -6.76 14.57
N PHE A 113 -9.26 -6.42 13.38
CA PHE A 113 -8.92 -5.07 12.99
C PHE A 113 -9.83 -4.60 11.85
N ALA A 114 -10.63 -3.57 12.12
CA ALA A 114 -11.55 -2.99 11.15
C ALA A 114 -10.83 -2.07 10.17
N MET A 115 -11.10 -2.23 8.88
CA MET A 115 -10.61 -1.37 7.81
C MET A 115 -11.75 -0.99 6.87
N ARG A 116 -11.55 0.06 6.10
CA ARG A 116 -12.41 0.46 5.00
C ARG A 116 -11.94 -0.20 3.73
N GLN A 117 -12.86 -0.71 2.92
CA GLN A 117 -12.61 -1.37 1.65
C GLN A 117 -13.27 -0.62 0.51
N ILE A 118 -12.47 -0.22 -0.48
CA ILE A 118 -12.96 0.34 -1.75
C ILE A 118 -12.85 -0.75 -2.81
N SER A 119 -13.99 -1.21 -3.29
CA SER A 119 -14.08 -2.28 -4.29
C SER A 119 -14.28 -1.72 -5.69
N LEU A 120 -13.57 -2.30 -6.65
CA LEU A 120 -13.62 -1.94 -8.05
C LEU A 120 -14.20 -3.10 -8.86
N PRO A 121 -15.19 -2.85 -9.73
CA PRO A 121 -15.58 -3.83 -10.72
C PRO A 121 -14.42 -4.05 -11.70
N ASP A 122 -14.18 -5.27 -12.09
CA ASP A 122 -13.24 -5.58 -13.18
C ASP A 122 -14.01 -6.27 -14.31
N PRO A 123 -14.40 -5.54 -15.35
CA PRO A 123 -15.18 -6.09 -16.46
C PRO A 123 -14.46 -7.19 -17.23
N ALA A 124 -13.12 -7.23 -17.15
CA ALA A 124 -12.29 -8.22 -17.85
C ALA A 124 -11.98 -9.45 -16.98
N ARG A 125 -12.33 -9.41 -15.70
CA ARG A 125 -12.06 -10.47 -14.73
C ARG A 125 -13.35 -10.91 -14.02
N THR A 126 -13.44 -12.16 -13.68
CA THR A 126 -14.55 -12.71 -12.90
C THR A 126 -14.48 -12.35 -11.40
N ARG A 127 -13.57 -11.47 -11.00
CA ARG A 127 -13.33 -11.10 -9.60
C ARG A 127 -13.11 -9.60 -9.45
N GLN A 128 -13.73 -9.04 -8.43
CA GLN A 128 -13.54 -7.66 -8.04
C GLN A 128 -12.12 -7.43 -7.48
N MET A 129 -11.62 -6.20 -7.62
CA MET A 129 -10.39 -5.77 -6.95
C MET A 129 -10.74 -4.89 -5.76
N HIS A 130 -9.99 -5.03 -4.67
CA HIS A 130 -10.25 -4.29 -3.45
C HIS A 130 -9.01 -3.54 -2.98
N ILE A 131 -9.22 -2.28 -2.61
CA ILE A 131 -8.24 -1.42 -1.93
C ILE A 131 -8.65 -1.35 -0.46
N LEU A 132 -7.71 -1.55 0.46
CA LEU A 132 -7.93 -1.35 1.88
C LEU A 132 -7.26 -0.07 2.35
N THR A 133 -7.93 0.63 3.25
CA THR A 133 -7.38 1.81 3.93
C THR A 133 -7.93 1.92 5.35
N THR A 134 -7.13 2.49 6.24
CA THR A 134 -7.61 2.92 7.57
C THR A 134 -8.11 4.35 7.57
N SER A 135 -7.80 5.11 6.52
CA SER A 135 -8.24 6.51 6.42
C SER A 135 -9.75 6.62 6.25
N ARG A 136 -10.38 7.43 7.11
CA ARG A 136 -11.80 7.77 7.07
C ARG A 136 -12.04 9.14 6.42
N ASP A 137 -10.99 9.96 6.27
CA ASP A 137 -11.08 11.33 5.77
C ASP A 137 -11.05 11.42 4.24
N LEU A 138 -10.43 10.43 3.57
CA LEU A 138 -10.34 10.39 2.12
C LEU A 138 -11.66 9.92 1.50
N SER A 139 -12.10 10.56 0.41
CA SER A 139 -13.22 10.04 -0.38
C SER A 139 -12.83 8.71 -1.08
N ALA A 140 -13.84 7.89 -1.45
CA ALA A 140 -13.59 6.65 -2.19
C ALA A 140 -12.85 6.90 -3.52
N GLY A 141 -13.22 7.97 -4.22
CA GLY A 141 -12.55 8.40 -5.45
C GLY A 141 -11.09 8.78 -5.20
N GLU A 142 -10.80 9.49 -4.11
CA GLU A 142 -9.44 9.86 -3.73
C GLU A 142 -8.58 8.64 -3.36
N VAL A 143 -9.12 7.69 -2.58
CA VAL A 143 -8.46 6.42 -2.28
C VAL A 143 -8.09 5.68 -3.56
N ARG A 144 -9.03 5.58 -4.51
CA ARG A 144 -8.80 4.97 -5.82
C ARG A 144 -7.72 5.69 -6.63
N TYR A 145 -7.78 7.03 -6.66
CA TYR A 145 -6.80 7.87 -7.37
C TYR A 145 -5.39 7.69 -6.79
N ARG A 146 -5.24 7.81 -5.47
CA ARG A 146 -3.93 7.67 -4.78
C ARG A 146 -3.34 6.29 -4.99
N MET A 147 -4.14 5.23 -4.89
CA MET A 147 -3.66 3.87 -5.13
C MET A 147 -3.24 3.64 -6.60
N GLY A 148 -3.95 4.23 -7.56
CA GLY A 148 -3.58 4.20 -8.98
C GLY A 148 -2.34 5.05 -9.30
N SER A 149 -2.13 6.17 -8.61
CA SER A 149 -0.97 7.04 -8.80
C SER A 149 0.33 6.40 -8.36
N ARG A 150 0.30 5.47 -7.42
CA ARG A 150 1.45 4.67 -7.00
C ARG A 150 2.08 3.89 -8.16
N TRP A 151 1.28 3.42 -9.11
CA TRP A 151 1.79 2.75 -10.31
C TRP A 151 2.66 3.63 -11.19
N ARG A 152 2.44 4.96 -11.16
CA ARG A 152 3.33 5.92 -11.84
C ARG A 152 4.71 5.98 -11.19
N GLN A 153 4.80 5.81 -9.86
CA GLN A 153 6.08 5.70 -9.15
C GLN A 153 6.82 4.41 -9.53
N GLU A 154 6.13 3.28 -9.61
CA GLU A 154 6.73 2.01 -10.04
C GLU A 154 7.30 2.10 -11.46
N ASN A 155 6.60 2.76 -12.38
CA ASN A 155 7.11 3.03 -13.72
C ASN A 155 8.31 3.98 -13.73
N HIS A 156 8.33 4.97 -12.83
CA HIS A 156 9.48 5.86 -12.66
C HIS A 156 10.70 5.09 -12.13
N TYR A 157 10.53 4.21 -11.15
CA TYR A 157 11.60 3.33 -10.66
C TYR A 157 12.09 2.37 -11.75
N ARG A 158 11.19 1.78 -12.54
CA ARG A 158 11.58 0.94 -13.68
C ARG A 158 12.39 1.74 -14.71
N TYR A 159 11.97 2.95 -15.02
CA TYR A 159 12.70 3.85 -15.90
C TYR A 159 14.08 4.21 -15.33
N ALA A 160 14.14 4.54 -14.04
CA ALA A 160 15.39 4.86 -13.36
C ALA A 160 16.35 3.66 -13.33
N ARG A 161 15.87 2.45 -13.09
CA ARG A 161 16.67 1.21 -13.21
C ARG A 161 17.25 1.02 -14.61
N MET A 162 16.43 1.23 -15.64
CA MET A 162 16.88 1.04 -17.04
C MET A 162 17.87 2.11 -17.52
N HIS A 163 17.79 3.33 -16.99
CA HIS A 163 18.56 4.47 -17.48
C HIS A 163 19.69 4.94 -16.55
N PHE A 164 19.62 4.60 -15.26
CA PHE A 164 20.60 5.03 -14.26
C PHE A 164 21.32 3.86 -13.59
N ASP A 165 21.15 2.64 -14.09
CA ASP A 165 21.87 1.43 -13.66
C ASP A 165 21.87 1.22 -12.13
N LEU A 166 20.71 1.46 -11.50
CA LEU A 166 20.54 1.38 -10.04
C LEU A 166 20.80 -0.03 -9.48
N ASP A 167 20.81 -1.07 -10.34
CA ASP A 167 21.08 -2.45 -9.99
C ASP A 167 22.56 -2.85 -10.14
N SER A 168 23.44 -1.96 -10.61
CA SER A 168 24.85 -2.28 -10.87
C SER A 168 25.66 -2.61 -9.61
N HIS A 169 25.12 -2.27 -8.44
CA HIS A 169 25.74 -2.58 -7.15
C HIS A 169 25.37 -3.96 -6.57
N ASP A 170 24.42 -4.68 -7.18
CA ASP A 170 23.96 -6.00 -6.70
C ASP A 170 24.60 -7.20 -7.43
N THR A 171 25.57 -6.98 -8.29
CA THR A 171 26.31 -8.09 -8.90
C THR A 171 27.38 -8.61 -7.95
N TYR A 172 27.01 -9.52 -7.06
CA TYR A 172 27.95 -10.45 -6.43
C TYR A 172 28.54 -11.38 -7.50
N ARG A 173 29.58 -10.92 -8.21
CA ARG A 173 30.50 -11.82 -8.88
C ARG A 173 31.42 -12.37 -7.81
N THR A 174 31.13 -13.56 -7.33
CA THR A 174 32.14 -14.43 -6.70
C THR A 174 33.14 -14.78 -7.78
N ASN A 175 34.32 -14.17 -7.77
CA ASN A 175 35.49 -14.69 -8.47
C ASN A 175 35.88 -15.97 -7.76
N HIS A 176 35.62 -17.12 -8.37
CA HIS A 176 36.37 -18.33 -8.08
C HIS A 176 37.77 -18.13 -8.65
N ASP A 177 38.73 -17.81 -7.81
CA ASP A 177 40.13 -18.02 -8.11
C ASP A 177 40.37 -19.53 -8.07
N ASP A 178 40.44 -20.13 -9.25
CA ASP A 178 41.07 -21.46 -9.43
C ASP A 178 42.58 -21.24 -9.43
N GLY A 179 43.22 -21.57 -8.30
CA GLY A 179 44.66 -21.73 -8.13
C GLY A 179 45.02 -23.22 -7.97
#